data_4965d6bdea495a8d8e88b029a3b9db32
#
_entry.id   4965d6bdea495a8d8e88b029a3b9db32
#
_cell.length_a   1.000
_cell.length_b   1.000
_cell.length_c   1.000
_cell.angle_alpha   90.00
_cell.angle_beta   90.00
_cell.angle_gamma   90.00
#
_symmetry.space_group_name_H-M   'P 1'
#
loop_
_entity.id
_entity.type
_entity.pdbx_description
1 polymer ?
#
loop_
_entity_poly.entity_id
_entity_poly.type
_entity_poly.pdbx_seq_one_letter_code
_entity_poly.pdbx_strand_id
1 'polypeptide(L)'
;EPPMSRQTRWLVFLESLLGNFLFSICMLFGVSMTSAVSAGVIMASIPAVVALLSWAFLRERIGLRVWAAVVCAAIGISLLSLSKSELTTHVLQGPDADLASRNVWLGNLLVFGAVLCEAAYAVIGKKLTGALGPKRIASLINLWGFLLMTPLGLYVGWDFRFDTVAPSIWLLLVFYALAARVWTVWRWMA
;
A
#
# COMPACT_ATOMS: atom_id res chain seq x y z
N GLU A 1 -23.24 -12.87 -19.02
CA GLU A 1 -21.93 -12.22 -19.12
C GLU A 1 -20.90 -13.21 -19.65
N PRO A 2 -20.00 -12.81 -20.56
CA PRO A 2 -19.03 -13.72 -21.15
C PRO A 2 -18.06 -14.28 -20.10
N PRO A 3 -17.62 -15.55 -20.25
CA PRO A 3 -16.69 -16.17 -19.33
C PRO A 3 -15.35 -15.44 -19.36
N MET A 4 -14.76 -15.19 -18.17
CA MET A 4 -13.46 -14.54 -18.06
C MET A 4 -12.35 -15.41 -18.65
N SER A 5 -11.46 -14.79 -19.42
CA SER A 5 -10.26 -15.45 -19.91
C SER A 5 -9.36 -15.90 -18.74
N ARG A 6 -8.53 -16.91 -18.95
CA ARG A 6 -7.56 -17.38 -17.94
C ARG A 6 -6.59 -16.27 -17.53
N GLN A 7 -6.19 -15.44 -18.49
CA GLN A 7 -5.32 -14.31 -18.26
C GLN A 7 -5.97 -13.24 -17.38
N THR A 8 -7.24 -12.90 -17.61
CA THR A 8 -7.99 -11.93 -16.81
C THR A 8 -8.16 -12.42 -15.37
N ARG A 9 -8.43 -13.70 -15.14
CA ARG A 9 -8.51 -14.28 -13.79
C ARG A 9 -7.19 -14.15 -13.02
N TRP A 10 -6.07 -14.44 -13.69
CA TRP A 10 -4.74 -14.26 -13.10
C TRP A 10 -4.43 -12.80 -12.75
N LEU A 11 -4.79 -11.86 -13.62
CA LEU A 11 -4.59 -10.43 -13.36
C LEU A 11 -5.42 -9.94 -12.17
N VAL A 12 -6.69 -10.36 -12.04
CA VAL A 12 -7.53 -10.03 -10.88
C VAL A 12 -6.97 -10.62 -9.58
N PHE A 13 -6.50 -11.86 -9.62
CA PHE A 13 -5.85 -12.48 -8.45
C PHE A 13 -4.58 -11.72 -8.07
N LEU A 14 -3.72 -11.40 -9.05
CA LEU A 14 -2.47 -10.67 -8.81
C LEU A 14 -2.73 -9.24 -8.29
N GLU A 15 -3.75 -8.58 -8.81
CA GLU A 15 -4.20 -7.26 -8.34
C GLU A 15 -4.64 -7.32 -6.88
N SER A 16 -5.41 -8.32 -6.49
CA SER A 16 -5.83 -8.50 -5.10
C SER A 16 -4.67 -8.91 -4.18
N LEU A 17 -3.78 -9.77 -4.66
CA LEU A 17 -2.60 -10.19 -3.90
C LEU A 17 -1.67 -9.01 -3.60
N LEU A 18 -1.41 -8.17 -4.60
CA LEU A 18 -0.55 -7.00 -4.44
C LEU A 18 -1.25 -5.89 -3.66
N GLY A 19 -2.45 -5.45 -4.08
CA GLY A 19 -3.11 -4.28 -3.52
C GLY A 19 -3.76 -4.52 -2.14
N ASN A 20 -4.25 -5.72 -1.86
CA ASN A 20 -4.88 -6.00 -0.56
C ASN A 20 -3.94 -6.72 0.40
N PHE A 21 -3.33 -7.82 -0.02
CA PHE A 21 -2.58 -8.69 0.89
C PHE A 21 -1.16 -8.17 1.13
N LEU A 22 -0.35 -8.11 0.07
CA LEU A 22 1.06 -7.77 0.21
C LEU A 22 1.27 -6.30 0.63
N PHE A 23 0.48 -5.39 0.07
CA PHE A 23 0.45 -3.99 0.49
C PHE A 23 0.19 -3.87 1.99
N SER A 24 -0.85 -4.54 2.51
CA SER A 24 -1.21 -4.46 3.93
C SER A 24 -0.12 -4.99 4.84
N ILE A 25 0.52 -6.11 4.48
CA ILE A 25 1.64 -6.68 5.24
C ILE A 25 2.82 -5.71 5.22
N CYS A 26 3.26 -5.28 4.05
CA CYS A 26 4.38 -4.36 3.91
C CYS A 26 4.14 -3.04 4.65
N MET A 27 2.92 -2.51 4.56
CA MET A 27 2.55 -1.25 5.22
C MET A 27 2.50 -1.40 6.73
N LEU A 28 1.87 -2.46 7.25
CA LEU A 28 1.75 -2.70 8.70
C LEU A 28 3.12 -2.87 9.36
N PHE A 29 3.94 -3.76 8.83
CA PHE A 29 5.30 -3.99 9.35
C PHE A 29 6.22 -2.81 9.07
N GLY A 30 6.10 -2.18 7.91
CA GLY A 30 6.91 -1.01 7.56
C GLY A 30 6.68 0.16 8.51
N VAL A 31 5.43 0.52 8.77
CA VAL A 31 5.09 1.63 9.68
C VAL A 31 5.44 1.32 11.12
N SER A 32 5.37 0.06 11.57
CA SER A 32 5.78 -0.31 12.93
C SER A 32 7.29 -0.15 13.17
N MET A 33 8.11 -0.17 12.12
CA MET A 33 9.58 -0.07 12.17
C MET A 33 10.11 1.32 11.80
N THR A 34 9.28 2.22 11.28
CA THR A 34 9.68 3.58 10.88
C THR A 34 8.78 4.64 11.51
N SER A 35 9.07 5.92 11.27
CA SER A 35 8.19 6.99 11.75
C SER A 35 7.05 7.26 10.78
N ALA A 36 5.91 7.75 11.29
CA ALA A 36 4.77 8.15 10.47
C ALA A 36 5.14 9.21 9.40
N VAL A 37 6.05 10.12 9.73
CA VAL A 37 6.55 11.14 8.79
C VAL A 37 7.30 10.50 7.63
N SER A 38 8.21 9.56 7.92
CA SER A 38 8.97 8.85 6.87
C SER A 38 8.05 8.02 5.98
N ALA A 39 7.14 7.28 6.60
CA ALA A 39 6.15 6.50 5.86
C ALA A 39 5.32 7.41 4.94
N GLY A 40 4.85 8.57 5.45
CA GLY A 40 4.09 9.54 4.67
C GLY A 40 4.85 10.08 3.46
N VAL A 41 6.12 10.44 3.62
CA VAL A 41 6.96 10.93 2.50
C VAL A 41 7.20 9.83 1.47
N ILE A 42 7.48 8.59 1.90
CA ILE A 42 7.65 7.47 0.99
C ILE A 42 6.34 7.18 0.24
N MET A 43 5.20 7.19 0.92
CA MET A 43 3.88 6.98 0.32
C MET A 43 3.51 8.09 -0.69
N ALA A 44 3.96 9.32 -0.47
CA ALA A 44 3.78 10.42 -1.42
C ALA A 44 4.44 10.17 -2.79
N SER A 45 5.35 9.20 -2.90
CA SER A 45 5.95 8.77 -4.16
C SER A 45 5.06 7.88 -5.03
N ILE A 46 3.90 7.40 -4.53
CA ILE A 46 3.00 6.51 -5.26
C ILE A 46 2.70 7.02 -6.68
N PRO A 47 2.28 8.27 -6.90
CA PRO A 47 1.97 8.74 -8.26
C PRO A 47 3.16 8.66 -9.21
N ALA A 48 4.37 8.92 -8.71
CA ALA A 48 5.61 8.84 -9.48
C ALA A 48 5.91 7.39 -9.88
N VAL A 49 5.78 6.45 -8.94
CA VAL A 49 6.01 5.02 -9.20
C VAL A 49 4.95 4.44 -10.13
N VAL A 50 3.67 4.83 -9.96
CA VAL A 50 2.58 4.46 -10.89
C VAL A 50 2.89 4.92 -12.31
N ALA A 51 3.36 6.15 -12.46
CA ALA A 51 3.73 6.68 -13.78
C ALA A 51 4.89 5.90 -14.41
N LEU A 52 5.94 5.59 -13.63
CA LEU A 52 7.07 4.78 -14.11
C LEU A 52 6.64 3.37 -14.52
N LEU A 53 5.80 2.71 -13.71
CA LEU A 53 5.28 1.39 -14.06
C LEU A 53 4.33 1.43 -15.26
N SER A 54 3.49 2.46 -15.37
CA SER A 54 2.64 2.65 -16.56
C SER A 54 3.46 2.83 -17.81
N TRP A 55 4.54 3.60 -17.75
CA TRP A 55 5.47 3.74 -18.87
C TRP A 55 6.14 2.41 -19.23
N ALA A 56 6.64 1.67 -18.26
CA ALA A 56 7.36 0.42 -18.48
C ALA A 56 6.44 -0.70 -19.02
N PHE A 57 5.25 -0.86 -18.46
CA PHE A 57 4.35 -1.99 -18.77
C PHE A 57 3.26 -1.65 -19.79
N LEU A 58 2.72 -0.44 -19.77
CA LEU A 58 1.70 0.01 -20.72
C LEU A 58 2.29 0.78 -21.91
N ARG A 59 3.60 1.08 -21.88
CA ARG A 59 4.31 1.88 -22.91
C ARG A 59 3.69 3.26 -23.13
N GLU A 60 3.09 3.83 -22.08
CA GLU A 60 2.54 5.18 -22.15
C GLU A 60 3.65 6.22 -22.16
N ARG A 61 3.47 7.29 -22.92
CA ARG A 61 4.45 8.39 -22.95
C ARG A 61 4.34 9.21 -21.65
N ILE A 62 5.43 9.29 -20.92
CA ILE A 62 5.52 10.12 -19.72
C ILE A 62 5.79 11.56 -20.14
N GLY A 63 4.91 12.49 -19.75
CA GLY A 63 5.11 13.91 -19.96
C GLY A 63 6.17 14.49 -18.99
N LEU A 64 6.77 15.63 -19.38
CA LEU A 64 7.81 16.32 -18.59
C LEU A 64 7.35 16.62 -17.14
N ARG A 65 6.06 16.92 -16.94
CA ARG A 65 5.47 17.16 -15.60
C ARG A 65 5.59 15.95 -14.67
N VAL A 66 5.42 14.75 -15.22
CA VAL A 66 5.53 13.52 -14.44
C VAL A 66 6.99 13.23 -14.11
N TRP A 67 7.94 13.48 -15.03
CA TRP A 67 9.36 13.40 -14.74
C TRP A 67 9.76 14.36 -13.62
N ALA A 68 9.27 15.59 -13.64
CA ALA A 68 9.50 16.54 -12.55
C ALA A 68 8.97 16.02 -11.21
N ALA A 69 7.78 15.43 -11.17
CA ALA A 69 7.21 14.82 -9.96
C ALA A 69 8.06 13.65 -9.44
N VAL A 70 8.58 12.79 -10.34
CA VAL A 70 9.49 11.68 -9.97
C VAL A 70 10.77 12.21 -9.33
N VAL A 71 11.38 13.24 -9.92
CA VAL A 71 12.60 13.87 -9.39
C VAL A 71 12.32 14.51 -8.02
N CYS A 72 11.23 15.26 -7.88
CA CYS A 72 10.84 15.84 -6.59
C CYS A 72 10.61 14.77 -5.51
N ALA A 73 9.95 13.66 -5.84
CA ALA A 73 9.75 12.55 -4.91
C ALA A 73 11.08 11.92 -4.50
N ALA A 74 12.00 11.69 -5.45
CA ALA A 74 13.32 11.15 -5.16
C ALA A 74 14.14 12.09 -4.24
N ILE A 75 14.12 13.39 -4.50
CA ILE A 75 14.78 14.39 -3.66
C ILE A 75 14.18 14.38 -2.25
N GLY A 76 12.85 14.38 -2.12
CA GLY A 76 12.16 14.36 -0.83
C GLY A 76 12.53 13.13 0.01
N ILE A 77 12.55 11.94 -0.58
CA ILE A 77 12.96 10.70 0.10
C ILE A 77 14.45 10.76 0.51
N SER A 78 15.31 11.28 -0.37
CA SER A 78 16.74 11.41 -0.11
C SER A 78 17.02 12.37 1.04
N LEU A 79 16.41 13.55 1.03
CA LEU A 79 16.53 14.53 2.11
C LEU A 79 16.07 13.98 3.46
N LEU A 80 14.95 13.24 3.45
CA LEU A 80 14.45 12.61 4.68
C LEU A 80 15.41 11.53 5.20
N SER A 81 15.99 10.75 4.32
CA SER A 81 16.96 9.70 4.70
C SER A 81 18.23 10.30 5.30
N LEU A 82 18.71 11.41 4.74
CA LEU A 82 19.88 12.13 5.24
C LEU A 82 19.60 12.78 6.61
N SER A 83 18.48 13.48 6.75
CA SER A 83 18.09 14.14 8.01
C SER A 83 17.96 13.15 9.17
N LYS A 84 17.46 11.94 8.92
CA LYS A 84 17.39 10.90 9.95
C LYS A 84 18.74 10.32 10.36
N SER A 85 19.66 10.20 9.41
CA SER A 85 21.01 9.73 9.71
C SER A 85 21.70 10.63 10.71
N GLU A 86 21.59 11.96 10.57
CA GLU A 86 22.17 12.92 11.50
C GLU A 86 21.50 12.87 12.88
N LEU A 87 20.16 12.81 12.94
CA LEU A 87 19.43 12.80 14.21
C LEU A 87 19.67 11.52 15.01
N THR A 88 19.75 10.37 14.34
CA THR A 88 20.02 9.08 14.99
C THR A 88 21.45 9.01 15.52
N THR A 89 22.42 9.59 14.81
CA THR A 89 23.83 9.62 15.23
C THR A 89 24.02 10.51 16.47
N HIS A 90 23.22 11.55 16.64
CA HIS A 90 23.30 12.43 17.81
C HIS A 90 22.57 11.92 19.07
N VAL A 91 21.53 11.10 18.91
CA VAL A 91 20.67 10.67 20.03
C VAL A 91 21.06 9.31 20.60
N LEU A 92 21.67 8.42 19.80
CA LEU A 92 21.99 7.05 20.22
C LEU A 92 23.50 6.78 20.03
N GLN A 93 24.30 7.06 21.07
CA GLN A 93 25.68 6.57 21.19
C GLN A 93 25.64 5.27 22.00
N GLY A 94 25.59 4.10 21.33
CA GLY A 94 25.61 2.80 21.99
C GLY A 94 25.45 1.64 21.01
N PRO A 95 25.72 0.40 21.41
CA PRO A 95 25.59 -0.80 20.58
C PRO A 95 24.14 -1.03 20.07
N ASP A 96 23.14 -0.41 20.68
CA ASP A 96 21.73 -0.47 20.26
C ASP A 96 21.43 0.48 19.10
N ALA A 97 22.28 1.44 18.77
CA ALA A 97 22.11 2.39 17.69
C ALA A 97 22.10 1.70 16.31
N ASP A 98 22.96 0.71 16.13
CA ASP A 98 23.05 -0.06 14.88
C ASP A 98 21.80 -0.90 14.63
N LEU A 99 21.23 -1.51 15.66
CA LEU A 99 20.00 -2.29 15.58
C LEU A 99 18.79 -1.40 15.30
N ALA A 100 18.72 -0.24 15.97
CA ALA A 100 17.67 0.75 15.75
C ALA A 100 17.72 1.33 14.33
N SER A 101 18.91 1.68 13.85
CA SER A 101 19.14 2.17 12.49
C SER A 101 18.75 1.14 11.43
N ARG A 102 19.12 -0.14 11.64
CA ARG A 102 18.80 -1.26 10.76
C ARG A 102 17.30 -1.51 10.69
N ASN A 103 16.59 -1.40 11.81
CA ASN A 103 15.14 -1.57 11.86
C ASN A 103 14.42 -0.46 11.09
N VAL A 104 14.87 0.80 11.24
CA VAL A 104 14.31 1.93 10.49
C VAL A 104 14.54 1.79 8.98
N TRP A 105 15.70 1.33 8.56
CA TRP A 105 15.98 1.08 7.13
C TRP A 105 15.06 0.00 6.56
N LEU A 106 14.91 -1.12 7.29
CA LEU A 106 13.97 -2.19 6.91
C LEU A 106 12.53 -1.68 6.86
N GLY A 107 12.10 -0.86 7.83
CA GLY A 107 10.79 -0.22 7.83
C GLY A 107 10.56 0.64 6.60
N ASN A 108 11.51 1.48 6.24
CA ASN A 108 11.44 2.31 5.04
C ASN A 108 11.42 1.46 3.75
N LEU A 109 12.19 0.37 3.69
CA LEU A 109 12.18 -0.55 2.57
C LEU A 109 10.83 -1.26 2.43
N LEU A 110 10.22 -1.68 3.54
CA LEU A 110 8.88 -2.28 3.54
C LEU A 110 7.81 -1.29 3.08
N VAL A 111 7.85 -0.04 3.57
CA VAL A 111 6.93 1.02 3.10
C VAL A 111 7.12 1.28 1.61
N PHE A 112 8.36 1.30 1.11
CA PHE A 112 8.60 1.41 -0.33
C PHE A 112 8.11 0.18 -1.10
N GLY A 113 8.22 -1.02 -0.52
CA GLY A 113 7.58 -2.25 -1.03
C GLY A 113 6.05 -2.10 -1.15
N ALA A 114 5.41 -1.48 -0.15
CA ALA A 114 3.98 -1.17 -0.21
C ALA A 114 3.66 -0.19 -1.36
N VAL A 115 4.47 0.83 -1.58
CA VAL A 115 4.34 1.75 -2.73
C VAL A 115 4.42 1.01 -4.07
N LEU A 116 5.36 0.07 -4.21
CA LEU A 116 5.46 -0.75 -5.42
C LEU A 116 4.23 -1.64 -5.63
N CYS A 117 3.71 -2.24 -4.55
CA CYS A 117 2.50 -3.04 -4.59
C CYS A 117 1.29 -2.22 -5.02
N GLU A 118 1.10 -1.02 -4.45
CA GLU A 118 0.02 -0.10 -4.80
C GLU A 118 0.14 0.39 -6.24
N ALA A 119 1.34 0.73 -6.68
CA ALA A 119 1.57 1.16 -8.05
C ALA A 119 1.31 0.03 -9.06
N ALA A 120 1.70 -1.20 -8.74
CA ALA A 120 1.40 -2.37 -9.56
C ALA A 120 -0.11 -2.65 -9.60
N TYR A 121 -0.80 -2.56 -8.45
CA TYR A 121 -2.25 -2.64 -8.35
C TYR A 121 -2.92 -1.63 -9.29
N ALA A 122 -2.54 -0.36 -9.26
CA ALA A 122 -3.10 0.69 -10.10
C ALA A 122 -2.90 0.42 -11.60
N VAL A 123 -1.71 -0.06 -11.99
CA VAL A 123 -1.38 -0.38 -13.40
C VAL A 123 -2.15 -1.61 -13.90
N ILE A 124 -2.27 -2.66 -13.07
CA ILE A 124 -3.04 -3.85 -13.39
C ILE A 124 -4.53 -3.49 -13.50
N GLY A 125 -5.06 -2.71 -12.54
CA GLY A 125 -6.44 -2.22 -12.55
C GLY A 125 -6.78 -1.46 -13.82
N LYS A 126 -5.88 -0.58 -14.26
CA LYS A 126 -6.03 0.15 -15.53
C LYS A 126 -6.12 -0.80 -16.73
N LYS A 127 -5.33 -1.86 -16.76
CA LYS A 127 -5.38 -2.88 -17.81
C LYS A 127 -6.68 -3.68 -17.76
N LEU A 128 -7.20 -3.97 -16.57
CA LEU A 128 -8.43 -4.74 -16.38
C LEU A 128 -9.69 -3.97 -16.75
N THR A 129 -9.72 -2.63 -16.57
CA THR A 129 -10.87 -1.80 -16.95
C THR A 129 -11.20 -1.87 -18.44
N GLY A 130 -10.25 -2.24 -19.30
CA GLY A 130 -10.49 -2.52 -20.70
C GLY A 130 -11.17 -3.89 -21.00
N ALA A 131 -11.17 -4.80 -20.01
CA ALA A 131 -11.68 -6.16 -20.21
C ALA A 131 -12.93 -6.48 -19.35
N LEU A 132 -13.09 -5.80 -18.23
CA LEU A 132 -14.16 -6.05 -17.25
C LEU A 132 -14.78 -4.72 -16.78
N GLY A 133 -16.07 -4.77 -16.44
CA GLY A 133 -16.75 -3.64 -15.82
C GLY A 133 -16.19 -3.36 -14.39
N PRO A 134 -16.14 -2.07 -13.96
CA PRO A 134 -15.53 -1.68 -12.69
C PRO A 134 -16.19 -2.35 -11.46
N LYS A 135 -17.50 -2.57 -11.49
CA LYS A 135 -18.21 -3.26 -10.39
C LYS A 135 -17.72 -4.71 -10.22
N ARG A 136 -17.49 -5.42 -11.32
CA ARG A 136 -17.03 -6.80 -11.32
C ARG A 136 -15.58 -6.91 -10.86
N ILE A 137 -14.73 -5.99 -11.30
CA ILE A 137 -13.34 -5.89 -10.84
C ILE A 137 -13.32 -5.70 -9.32
N ALA A 138 -14.02 -4.68 -8.81
CA ALA A 138 -14.09 -4.39 -7.38
C ALA A 138 -14.61 -5.57 -6.54
N SER A 139 -15.66 -6.26 -7.00
CA SER A 139 -16.22 -7.41 -6.29
C SER A 139 -15.23 -8.57 -6.21
N LEU A 140 -14.54 -8.88 -7.31
CA LEU A 140 -13.57 -9.97 -7.36
C LEU A 140 -12.32 -9.68 -6.55
N ILE A 141 -11.80 -8.45 -6.60
CA ILE A 141 -10.64 -8.03 -5.81
C ILE A 141 -10.95 -8.12 -4.32
N ASN A 142 -12.13 -7.66 -3.90
CA ASN A 142 -12.54 -7.74 -2.51
C ASN A 142 -12.74 -9.20 -2.06
N LEU A 143 -13.31 -10.06 -2.91
CA LEU A 143 -13.47 -11.48 -2.60
C LEU A 143 -12.13 -12.17 -2.41
N TRP A 144 -11.18 -11.98 -3.33
CA TRP A 144 -9.83 -12.51 -3.20
C TRP A 144 -9.08 -11.92 -2.02
N GLY A 145 -9.21 -10.61 -1.77
CA GLY A 145 -8.63 -9.96 -0.60
C GLY A 145 -9.16 -10.55 0.71
N PHE A 146 -10.46 -10.78 0.79
CA PHE A 146 -11.08 -11.44 1.94
C PHE A 146 -10.54 -12.87 2.12
N LEU A 147 -10.50 -13.68 1.05
CA LEU A 147 -9.97 -15.04 1.10
C LEU A 147 -8.49 -15.11 1.51
N LEU A 148 -7.69 -14.17 1.06
CA LEU A 148 -6.26 -14.10 1.40
C LEU A 148 -6.01 -13.62 2.84
N MET A 149 -6.80 -12.64 3.31
CA MET A 149 -6.63 -12.07 4.64
C MET A 149 -7.25 -12.91 5.75
N THR A 150 -8.29 -13.68 5.46
CA THR A 150 -9.01 -14.48 6.47
C THR A 150 -8.11 -15.48 7.20
N PRO A 151 -7.26 -16.30 6.53
CA PRO A 151 -6.40 -17.24 7.23
C PRO A 151 -5.42 -16.53 8.17
N LEU A 152 -4.84 -15.42 7.70
CA LEU A 152 -3.92 -14.62 8.51
C LEU A 152 -4.63 -13.97 9.69
N GLY A 153 -5.81 -13.40 9.45
CA GLY A 153 -6.64 -12.79 10.48
C GLY A 153 -7.09 -13.79 11.55
N LEU A 154 -7.46 -15.00 11.16
CA LEU A 154 -7.82 -16.07 12.10
C LEU A 154 -6.59 -16.52 12.91
N TYR A 155 -5.43 -16.67 12.28
CA TYR A 155 -4.20 -17.05 12.95
C TYR A 155 -3.76 -16.01 14.01
N VAL A 156 -3.73 -14.72 13.64
CA VAL A 156 -3.36 -13.64 14.56
C VAL A 156 -4.44 -13.38 15.60
N GLY A 157 -5.72 -13.54 15.23
CA GLY A 157 -6.85 -13.33 16.12
C GLY A 157 -7.05 -14.43 17.16
N TRP A 158 -6.40 -15.61 16.99
CA TRP A 158 -6.56 -16.73 17.90
C TRP A 158 -6.11 -16.41 19.33
N ASP A 159 -4.98 -15.71 19.45
CA ASP A 159 -4.41 -15.29 20.73
C ASP A 159 -4.79 -13.85 21.14
N PHE A 160 -5.59 -13.16 20.30
CA PHE A 160 -5.93 -11.76 20.53
C PHE A 160 -7.04 -11.62 21.56
N ARG A 161 -6.78 -10.84 22.59
CA ARG A 161 -7.76 -10.58 23.67
C ARG A 161 -8.68 -9.44 23.28
N PHE A 162 -9.82 -9.76 22.68
CA PHE A 162 -10.83 -8.80 22.25
C PHE A 162 -11.42 -7.98 23.40
N ASP A 163 -11.42 -8.54 24.62
CA ASP A 163 -11.98 -7.91 25.83
C ASP A 163 -11.18 -6.69 26.29
N THR A 164 -9.90 -6.59 25.90
CA THR A 164 -9.02 -5.46 26.27
C THR A 164 -9.20 -4.23 25.39
N VAL A 165 -9.94 -4.34 24.30
CA VAL A 165 -10.14 -3.26 23.33
C VAL A 165 -11.29 -2.36 23.75
N ALA A 166 -11.00 -1.08 23.97
CA ALA A 166 -12.04 -0.12 24.36
C ALA A 166 -13.17 -0.03 23.31
N PRO A 167 -14.44 0.10 23.72
CA PRO A 167 -15.57 0.19 22.79
C PRO A 167 -15.46 1.32 21.78
N SER A 168 -14.78 2.41 22.14
CA SER A 168 -14.50 3.55 21.23
C SER A 168 -13.65 3.15 20.03
N ILE A 169 -12.71 2.22 20.19
CA ILE A 169 -11.85 1.72 19.10
C ILE A 169 -12.69 0.87 18.14
N TRP A 170 -13.60 0.05 18.65
CA TRP A 170 -14.55 -0.71 17.84
C TRP A 170 -15.45 0.21 17.00
N LEU A 171 -15.98 1.25 17.64
CA LEU A 171 -16.82 2.23 16.96
C LEU A 171 -16.04 2.98 15.86
N LEU A 172 -14.79 3.35 16.14
CA LEU A 172 -13.90 3.98 15.16
C LEU A 172 -13.60 3.04 13.98
N LEU A 173 -13.37 1.76 14.24
CA LEU A 173 -13.11 0.74 13.22
C LEU A 173 -14.33 0.54 12.32
N VAL A 174 -15.52 0.43 12.89
CA VAL A 174 -16.78 0.32 12.14
C VAL A 174 -17.04 1.58 11.34
N PHE A 175 -16.83 2.76 11.94
CA PHE A 175 -16.97 4.04 11.23
C PHE A 175 -16.01 4.12 10.05
N TYR A 176 -14.73 3.76 10.22
CA TYR A 176 -13.74 3.75 9.16
C TYR A 176 -14.12 2.78 8.03
N ALA A 177 -14.54 1.56 8.39
CA ALA A 177 -14.95 0.56 7.41
C ALA A 177 -16.18 1.01 6.59
N LEU A 178 -17.16 1.62 7.24
CA LEU A 178 -18.35 2.16 6.57
C LEU A 178 -18.01 3.40 5.73
N ALA A 179 -17.26 4.36 6.27
CA ALA A 179 -16.89 5.58 5.57
C ALA A 179 -16.08 5.27 4.30
N ALA A 180 -15.08 4.39 4.41
CA ALA A 180 -14.26 4.01 3.26
C ALA A 180 -15.05 3.30 2.15
N ARG A 181 -16.10 2.53 2.51
CA ARG A 181 -16.89 1.75 1.55
C ARG A 181 -18.11 2.52 1.02
N VAL A 182 -18.91 3.10 1.91
CA VAL A 182 -20.16 3.78 1.54
C VAL A 182 -19.88 5.04 0.75
N TRP A 183 -18.93 5.87 1.17
CA TRP A 183 -18.58 7.11 0.48
C TRP A 183 -18.03 6.85 -0.92
N THR A 184 -17.21 5.84 -1.08
CA THR A 184 -16.63 5.46 -2.38
C THR A 184 -17.72 4.98 -3.34
N VAL A 185 -18.62 4.10 -2.87
CA VAL A 185 -19.71 3.57 -3.70
C VAL A 185 -20.71 4.66 -4.07
N TRP A 186 -21.06 5.55 -3.13
CA TRP A 186 -22.02 6.64 -3.38
C TRP A 186 -21.51 7.62 -4.43
N ARG A 187 -20.23 7.97 -4.37
CA ARG A 187 -19.62 8.88 -5.35
C ARG A 187 -19.52 8.28 -6.77
N TRP A 188 -19.55 6.94 -6.89
CA TRP A 188 -19.55 6.26 -8.18
C TRP A 188 -20.95 6.06 -8.76
N MET A 189 -22.00 6.25 -7.94
CA MET A 189 -23.40 6.13 -8.37
C MET A 189 -24.06 7.48 -8.70
N ALA A 190 -23.49 8.59 -8.23
CA ALA A 190 -23.92 9.95 -8.52
C ALA A 190 -23.20 10.51 -9.75
#